data_308fe7cb437f8349be4d81b28cdd416a
#
_entry.id   308fe7cb437f8349be4d81b28cdd416a
#
_cell.length_a   1.000
_cell.length_b   1.000
_cell.length_c   1.000
_cell.angle_alpha   90.00
_cell.angle_beta   90.00
_cell.angle_gamma   90.00
#
_symmetry.space_group_name_H-M   'P 1'
#
loop_
_entity.id
_entity.type
_entity.pdbx_description
1 polymer ?
#
loop_
_entity_poly.entity_id
_entity_poly.type
_entity_poly.pdbx_seq_one_letter_code
_entity_poly.pdbx_strand_id
1 'polypeptide(L)'
;MSQKNETAVLVLSLLITIGLAGAGIWWLTSRKDINVGGLSPENQTISKSPTGSSPQSEQQIQQRLSGGKKLLIPEQATTTKQSAIQAIASGNYNAAISDLQASLKTNRNDPEALIYLNNARIGDRKSYTIAAAVPIGADINGAQEILRGVAQAQNEINQRGGISGTPLKVLIANDDDKPEIASQIASALANNSEVLGVIGHFSSDATLAASKIYQQNQLVAISPISTSVKLSGIGSNIFRTVPSDRFAASALSRYMLTKLQKQKAAVFFNSASGYSKSLKDEFATALYGDGGQIVSEFDFSKGNFNAGDSFKIAIAQGAEVIMLAANTATLDQALQVVQVNAKRLPLLAGDDVYTAKILQIGGAGATDMVLAVPWHILADPQSNFLQTSKQLWGGEVSWRTALAYDAATAFIVGLGRNPTRTGIQQALSASDFLATGASGPIRFLPSGDRNRAVQLVIIKPGNRTSYGYEFVPISGL
;
A
#
# COMPACT_ATOMS: atom_id res chain seq x y z
N MET A 1 -29.77 -6.74 -57.33
CA MET A 1 -28.38 -6.25 -57.19
C MET A 1 -27.96 -6.48 -55.75
N SER A 2 -27.14 -7.50 -55.46
CA SER A 2 -26.29 -7.43 -54.28
C SER A 2 -25.58 -8.73 -53.81
N GLN A 3 -25.96 -9.93 -54.23
CA GLN A 3 -25.27 -11.14 -53.74
C GLN A 3 -23.87 -11.41 -54.33
N LYS A 4 -23.50 -10.79 -55.45
CA LYS A 4 -22.17 -10.99 -56.08
C LYS A 4 -21.02 -10.21 -55.40
N ASN A 5 -21.31 -9.14 -54.65
CA ASN A 5 -20.28 -8.31 -54.03
C ASN A 5 -19.85 -8.81 -52.65
N GLU A 6 -20.71 -9.49 -51.90
CA GLU A 6 -20.40 -10.03 -50.58
C GLU A 6 -19.40 -11.21 -50.65
N THR A 7 -19.58 -12.07 -51.67
CA THR A 7 -18.67 -13.22 -51.86
C THR A 7 -17.25 -12.75 -52.27
N ALA A 8 -17.16 -11.68 -53.07
CA ALA A 8 -15.88 -11.10 -53.47
C ALA A 8 -15.14 -10.46 -52.28
N VAL A 9 -15.84 -9.80 -51.36
CA VAL A 9 -15.27 -9.21 -50.14
C VAL A 9 -14.80 -10.29 -49.18
N LEU A 10 -15.57 -11.37 -49.01
CA LEU A 10 -15.17 -12.50 -48.15
C LEU A 10 -13.95 -13.26 -48.69
N VAL A 11 -13.86 -13.48 -49.99
CA VAL A 11 -12.68 -14.11 -50.60
C VAL A 11 -11.46 -13.22 -50.52
N LEU A 12 -11.59 -11.89 -50.67
CA LEU A 12 -10.50 -10.95 -50.56
C LEU A 12 -9.98 -10.88 -49.07
N SER A 13 -10.88 -10.88 -48.10
CA SER A 13 -10.49 -10.87 -46.68
C SER A 13 -9.79 -12.17 -46.29
N LEU A 14 -10.21 -13.32 -46.80
CA LEU A 14 -9.56 -14.61 -46.56
C LEU A 14 -8.14 -14.65 -47.16
N LEU A 15 -7.95 -14.13 -48.36
CA LEU A 15 -6.63 -14.05 -49.03
C LEU A 15 -5.66 -13.11 -48.26
N ILE A 16 -6.12 -12.00 -47.70
CA ILE A 16 -5.32 -11.08 -46.89
C ILE A 16 -4.91 -11.77 -45.59
N THR A 17 -5.82 -12.51 -44.94
CA THR A 17 -5.53 -13.24 -43.71
C THR A 17 -4.49 -14.33 -43.90
N ILE A 18 -4.59 -15.11 -45.02
CA ILE A 18 -3.64 -16.15 -45.38
C ILE A 18 -2.26 -15.51 -45.74
N GLY A 19 -2.24 -14.37 -46.40
CA GLY A 19 -1.02 -13.63 -46.74
C GLY A 19 -0.29 -13.13 -45.52
N LEU A 20 -0.97 -12.59 -44.51
CA LEU A 20 -0.39 -12.13 -43.27
C LEU A 20 0.12 -13.28 -42.39
N ALA A 21 -0.59 -14.42 -42.35
CA ALA A 21 -0.14 -15.61 -41.65
C ALA A 21 1.11 -16.20 -42.30
N GLY A 22 1.17 -16.27 -43.64
CA GLY A 22 2.36 -16.74 -44.40
C GLY A 22 3.59 -15.85 -44.20
N ALA A 23 3.42 -14.53 -44.20
CA ALA A 23 4.49 -13.56 -43.94
C ALA A 23 5.03 -13.65 -42.51
N GLY A 24 4.14 -13.89 -41.52
CA GLY A 24 4.51 -14.11 -40.13
C GLY A 24 5.34 -15.37 -39.92
N ILE A 25 4.97 -16.46 -40.56
CA ILE A 25 5.71 -17.74 -40.50
C ILE A 25 7.07 -17.61 -41.19
N TRP A 26 7.10 -16.98 -42.38
CA TRP A 26 8.36 -16.72 -43.11
C TRP A 26 9.33 -15.83 -42.33
N TRP A 27 8.84 -14.79 -41.64
CA TRP A 27 9.66 -13.91 -40.79
C TRP A 27 10.25 -14.64 -39.58
N LEU A 28 9.47 -15.58 -38.97
CA LEU A 28 9.95 -16.42 -37.86
C LEU A 28 10.96 -17.48 -38.27
N THR A 29 10.89 -18.00 -39.51
CA THR A 29 11.81 -19.04 -40.03
C THR A 29 13.09 -18.44 -40.62
N SER A 30 13.08 -17.18 -41.06
CA SER A 30 14.25 -16.51 -41.66
C SER A 30 15.31 -16.01 -40.67
N ARG A 31 15.11 -16.20 -39.36
CA ARG A 31 16.06 -15.80 -38.30
C ARG A 31 16.86 -16.97 -37.71
N LYS A 32 17.21 -17.99 -38.51
CA LYS A 32 18.12 -19.07 -38.08
C LYS A 32 19.36 -19.10 -38.97
N ASP A 33 20.34 -18.31 -38.62
CA ASP A 33 21.75 -18.60 -38.87
C ASP A 33 22.45 -18.74 -37.52
N ILE A 34 22.43 -19.95 -36.95
CA ILE A 34 23.40 -20.39 -35.95
C ILE A 34 23.88 -21.78 -36.33
N ASN A 35 25.18 -21.85 -36.56
CA ASN A 35 26.02 -22.96 -36.88
C ASN A 35 25.77 -24.19 -36.00
N VAL A 36 25.49 -25.36 -36.59
CA VAL A 36 25.40 -26.63 -35.88
C VAL A 36 26.55 -27.52 -36.24
N GLY A 37 27.53 -27.63 -35.34
CA GLY A 37 28.44 -28.76 -35.27
C GLY A 37 27.74 -29.92 -34.58
N GLY A 38 27.78 -31.10 -35.20
CA GLY A 38 26.99 -32.29 -34.81
C GLY A 38 27.33 -32.89 -33.46
N LEU A 39 26.38 -33.67 -32.95
CA LEU A 39 26.59 -34.95 -32.24
C LEU A 39 25.23 -35.62 -31.95
N SER A 40 25.30 -36.93 -31.81
CA SER A 40 24.24 -37.98 -31.76
C SER A 40 23.18 -37.84 -30.67
N PRO A 41 22.04 -38.58 -30.77
CA PRO A 41 20.92 -38.45 -29.85
C PRO A 41 21.13 -39.29 -28.57
N GLU A 42 21.18 -38.60 -27.44
CA GLU A 42 21.07 -39.25 -26.13
C GLU A 42 19.78 -38.78 -25.43
N ASN A 43 19.03 -39.75 -24.94
CA ASN A 43 17.78 -39.60 -24.23
C ASN A 43 17.95 -38.63 -23.03
N GLN A 44 17.34 -37.45 -23.07
CA GLN A 44 17.18 -36.63 -21.89
C GLN A 44 15.71 -36.53 -21.49
N THR A 45 15.41 -37.17 -20.41
CA THR A 45 14.23 -36.98 -19.58
C THR A 45 14.13 -35.47 -19.20
N ILE A 46 13.07 -34.82 -19.64
CA ILE A 46 12.76 -33.44 -19.26
C ILE A 46 12.35 -33.42 -17.80
N SER A 47 13.31 -33.21 -16.91
CA SER A 47 13.02 -32.75 -15.55
C SER A 47 12.67 -31.25 -15.58
N LYS A 48 11.42 -30.93 -15.32
CA LYS A 48 11.00 -29.57 -15.01
C LYS A 48 11.69 -29.15 -13.71
N SER A 49 12.82 -28.45 -13.81
CA SER A 49 13.41 -27.75 -12.68
C SER A 49 12.56 -26.50 -12.37
N PRO A 50 12.27 -26.20 -11.09
CA PRO A 50 11.67 -24.93 -10.72
C PRO A 50 12.66 -23.83 -11.05
N THR A 51 12.17 -22.72 -11.57
CA THR A 51 12.91 -21.49 -11.84
C THR A 51 13.57 -20.99 -10.54
N GLY A 52 14.78 -21.42 -10.27
CA GLY A 52 15.63 -20.89 -9.22
C GLY A 52 16.10 -19.49 -9.61
N SER A 53 15.86 -18.52 -8.74
CA SER A 53 16.48 -17.19 -8.82
C SER A 53 18.01 -17.34 -8.90
N SER A 54 18.68 -16.52 -9.71
CA SER A 54 20.15 -16.54 -9.76
C SER A 54 20.72 -16.17 -8.38
N PRO A 55 21.90 -16.70 -7.97
CA PRO A 55 22.53 -16.34 -6.69
C PRO A 55 22.71 -14.82 -6.50
N GLN A 56 22.89 -14.06 -7.56
CA GLN A 56 22.97 -12.60 -7.51
C GLN A 56 21.63 -11.95 -7.15
N SER A 57 20.50 -12.48 -7.65
CA SER A 57 19.18 -11.95 -7.30
C SER A 57 18.81 -12.23 -5.83
N GLU A 58 19.19 -13.40 -5.31
CA GLU A 58 18.99 -13.74 -3.89
C GLU A 58 19.82 -12.82 -2.97
N GLN A 59 21.06 -12.55 -3.31
CA GLN A 59 21.91 -11.65 -2.56
C GLN A 59 21.37 -10.21 -2.58
N GLN A 60 20.84 -9.73 -3.71
CA GLN A 60 20.19 -8.42 -3.80
C GLN A 60 18.94 -8.33 -2.93
N ILE A 61 18.12 -9.38 -2.87
CA ILE A 61 16.95 -9.41 -2.00
C ILE A 61 17.35 -9.43 -0.53
N GLN A 62 18.39 -10.17 -0.14
CA GLN A 62 18.90 -10.15 1.23
C GLN A 62 19.40 -8.76 1.66
N GLN A 63 19.86 -7.91 0.73
CA GLN A 63 20.20 -6.51 1.03
C GLN A 63 18.98 -5.64 1.38
N ARG A 64 17.78 -6.06 1.01
CA ARG A 64 16.52 -5.36 1.28
C ARG A 64 15.85 -5.75 2.59
N LEU A 65 16.41 -6.73 3.33
CA LEU A 65 15.87 -7.24 4.59
C LEU A 65 16.78 -6.87 5.75
N SER A 66 16.24 -6.35 6.84
CA SER A 66 17.03 -6.06 8.06
C SER A 66 16.22 -6.18 9.34
N GLY A 67 16.77 -6.92 10.30
CA GLY A 67 16.34 -6.92 11.70
C GLY A 67 17.26 -6.10 12.62
N GLY A 68 18.14 -5.26 12.04
CA GLY A 68 19.08 -4.41 12.78
C GLY A 68 20.56 -4.56 12.37
N LYS A 69 20.89 -5.56 11.52
CA LYS A 69 22.29 -5.78 11.07
C LYS A 69 22.72 -4.88 9.90
N LYS A 70 21.82 -4.10 9.35
CA LYS A 70 22.08 -3.08 8.31
C LYS A 70 21.02 -1.98 8.36
N LEU A 71 21.37 -0.81 7.86
CA LEU A 71 20.50 0.33 7.70
C LEU A 71 19.72 0.21 6.40
N LEU A 72 18.42 0.42 6.45
CA LEU A 72 17.56 0.46 5.26
C LEU A 72 17.09 1.88 4.92
N ILE A 73 17.12 2.80 5.92
CA ILE A 73 16.75 4.21 5.75
C ILE A 73 18.01 5.07 5.93
N PRO A 74 18.81 5.27 4.85
CA PRO A 74 20.09 5.99 4.95
C PRO A 74 19.94 7.47 5.27
N GLU A 75 18.80 8.11 4.96
CA GLU A 75 18.52 9.52 5.25
C GLU A 75 18.48 9.79 6.77
N GLN A 76 18.26 8.76 7.59
CA GLN A 76 18.26 8.84 9.06
C GLN A 76 19.55 8.29 9.67
N ALA A 77 20.60 8.10 8.86
CA ALA A 77 21.89 7.61 9.33
C ALA A 77 22.63 8.65 10.17
N THR A 78 22.71 8.42 11.49
CA THR A 78 23.64 9.12 12.37
C THR A 78 24.84 8.23 12.67
N THR A 79 25.99 8.82 13.04
CA THR A 79 27.17 8.05 13.47
C THR A 79 26.82 7.06 14.59
N THR A 80 26.03 7.50 15.56
CA THR A 80 25.58 6.67 16.69
C THR A 80 24.70 5.51 16.22
N LYS A 81 23.76 5.75 15.28
CA LYS A 81 22.92 4.69 14.71
C LYS A 81 23.75 3.69 13.90
N GLN A 82 24.75 4.15 13.15
CA GLN A 82 25.66 3.29 12.40
C GLN A 82 26.51 2.41 13.34
N SER A 83 27.04 2.98 14.44
CA SER A 83 27.74 2.22 15.49
C SER A 83 26.85 1.11 16.07
N ALA A 84 25.60 1.43 16.38
CA ALA A 84 24.65 0.45 16.87
C ALA A 84 24.40 -0.71 15.90
N ILE A 85 24.27 -0.43 14.58
CA ILE A 85 24.12 -1.45 13.55
C ILE A 85 25.33 -2.40 13.51
N GLN A 86 26.55 -1.85 13.59
CA GLN A 86 27.78 -2.64 13.65
C GLN A 86 27.84 -3.50 14.94
N ALA A 87 27.40 -2.94 16.07
CA ALA A 87 27.31 -3.66 17.32
C ALA A 87 26.29 -4.83 17.25
N ILE A 88 25.12 -4.64 16.62
CA ILE A 88 24.17 -5.74 16.40
C ILE A 88 24.79 -6.80 15.47
N ALA A 89 25.47 -6.39 14.41
CA ALA A 89 26.07 -7.31 13.46
C ALA A 89 27.15 -8.20 14.10
N SER A 90 27.88 -7.66 15.10
CA SER A 90 28.90 -8.38 15.89
C SER A 90 28.35 -9.09 17.14
N GLY A 91 27.04 -9.03 17.40
CA GLY A 91 26.42 -9.64 18.59
C GLY A 91 26.62 -8.85 19.90
N ASN A 92 27.14 -7.63 19.82
CA ASN A 92 27.32 -6.77 21.00
C ASN A 92 26.04 -5.98 21.31
N TYR A 93 25.01 -6.69 21.77
CA TYR A 93 23.68 -6.09 21.98
C TYR A 93 23.66 -4.99 23.02
N ASN A 94 24.55 -5.04 24.08
CA ASN A 94 24.60 -4.01 25.10
C ASN A 94 25.07 -2.66 24.52
N ALA A 95 26.11 -2.66 23.70
CA ALA A 95 26.57 -1.46 23.03
C ALA A 95 25.50 -0.93 22.06
N ALA A 96 24.88 -1.83 21.29
CA ALA A 96 23.81 -1.47 20.36
C ALA A 96 22.62 -0.80 21.07
N ILE A 97 22.20 -1.32 22.22
CA ILE A 97 21.11 -0.73 23.03
C ILE A 97 21.48 0.68 23.48
N SER A 98 22.69 0.88 23.99
CA SER A 98 23.16 2.20 24.43
C SER A 98 23.15 3.22 23.29
N ASP A 99 23.69 2.83 22.14
CA ASP A 99 23.81 3.69 20.96
C ASP A 99 22.43 4.02 20.35
N LEU A 100 21.53 3.02 20.24
CA LEU A 100 20.15 3.27 19.73
C LEU A 100 19.35 4.15 20.68
N GLN A 101 19.53 4.00 22.01
CA GLN A 101 18.90 4.90 22.98
C GLN A 101 19.43 6.34 22.84
N ALA A 102 20.73 6.51 22.63
CA ALA A 102 21.33 7.82 22.37
C ALA A 102 20.82 8.43 21.05
N SER A 103 20.74 7.64 19.97
CA SER A 103 20.19 8.07 18.68
C SER A 103 18.74 8.54 18.81
N LEU A 104 17.89 7.78 19.52
CA LEU A 104 16.47 8.11 19.72
C LEU A 104 16.27 9.33 20.65
N LYS A 105 17.21 9.64 21.56
CA LYS A 105 17.18 10.90 22.31
C LYS A 105 17.39 12.12 21.42
N THR A 106 18.20 12.00 20.36
CA THR A 106 18.45 13.07 19.39
C THR A 106 17.34 13.16 18.36
N ASN A 107 16.90 12.04 17.82
CA ASN A 107 15.80 11.94 16.86
C ASN A 107 14.84 10.84 17.29
N ARG A 108 13.84 11.19 18.08
CA ARG A 108 12.82 10.22 18.53
C ARG A 108 11.89 9.75 17.41
N ASN A 109 11.77 10.51 16.31
CA ASN A 109 10.94 10.16 15.15
C ASN A 109 11.70 9.23 14.17
N ASP A 110 12.36 8.21 14.69
CA ASP A 110 13.09 7.19 13.93
C ASP A 110 12.51 5.80 14.23
N PRO A 111 11.49 5.34 13.48
CA PRO A 111 10.86 4.05 13.73
C PRO A 111 11.79 2.87 13.44
N GLU A 112 12.75 2.97 12.49
CA GLU A 112 13.75 1.95 12.24
C GLU A 112 14.65 1.75 13.46
N ALA A 113 15.13 2.85 14.06
CA ALA A 113 15.94 2.78 15.26
C ALA A 113 15.17 2.17 16.45
N LEU A 114 13.87 2.47 16.60
CA LEU A 114 13.07 1.89 17.67
C LEU A 114 12.84 0.39 17.47
N ILE A 115 12.58 -0.07 16.25
CA ILE A 115 12.49 -1.49 15.92
C ILE A 115 13.80 -2.20 16.24
N TYR A 116 14.94 -1.64 15.83
CA TYR A 116 16.24 -2.23 16.07
C TYR A 116 16.61 -2.24 17.55
N LEU A 117 16.23 -1.21 18.31
CA LEU A 117 16.38 -1.18 19.77
C LEU A 117 15.61 -2.33 20.43
N ASN A 118 14.35 -2.54 20.04
CA ASN A 118 13.57 -3.65 20.56
C ASN A 118 14.18 -5.00 20.18
N ASN A 119 14.62 -5.16 18.93
CA ASN A 119 15.29 -6.38 18.46
C ASN A 119 16.61 -6.63 19.20
N ALA A 120 17.43 -5.59 19.44
CA ALA A 120 18.67 -5.70 20.21
C ALA A 120 18.43 -6.09 21.67
N ARG A 121 17.38 -5.55 22.30
CA ARG A 121 16.97 -5.95 23.67
C ARG A 121 16.57 -7.42 23.76
N ILE A 122 16.03 -7.99 22.69
CA ILE A 122 15.71 -9.42 22.61
C ILE A 122 17.00 -10.23 22.41
N GLY A 123 17.92 -9.76 21.57
CA GLY A 123 19.16 -10.48 21.26
C GLY A 123 18.86 -11.84 20.62
N ASP A 124 19.51 -12.88 21.11
CA ASP A 124 19.36 -14.26 20.62
C ASP A 124 18.29 -15.08 21.35
N ARG A 125 17.52 -14.45 22.24
CA ARG A 125 16.44 -15.14 22.96
C ARG A 125 15.34 -15.58 21.98
N LYS A 126 14.64 -16.66 22.32
CA LYS A 126 13.44 -17.09 21.60
C LYS A 126 12.47 -15.93 21.45
N SER A 127 11.93 -15.73 20.25
CA SER A 127 11.01 -14.66 19.93
C SER A 127 10.06 -15.08 18.81
N TYR A 128 8.94 -14.38 18.67
CA TYR A 128 8.12 -14.43 17.47
C TYR A 128 8.60 -13.35 16.50
N THR A 129 8.68 -13.67 15.22
CA THR A 129 9.12 -12.71 14.20
C THR A 129 8.00 -12.44 13.20
N ILE A 130 7.68 -11.17 12.99
CA ILE A 130 6.86 -10.70 11.86
C ILE A 130 7.69 -9.80 10.96
N ALA A 131 7.35 -9.71 9.67
CA ALA A 131 7.99 -8.79 8.76
C ALA A 131 7.12 -7.55 8.53
N ALA A 132 7.75 -6.40 8.24
CA ALA A 132 7.11 -5.19 7.76
C ALA A 132 7.65 -4.87 6.36
N ALA A 133 6.83 -5.10 5.32
CA ALA A 133 7.17 -4.81 3.93
C ALA A 133 6.72 -3.39 3.58
N VAL A 134 7.67 -2.51 3.22
CA VAL A 134 7.47 -1.06 3.13
C VAL A 134 8.20 -0.45 1.93
N PRO A 135 7.71 0.66 1.35
CA PRO A 135 8.19 1.26 0.11
C PRO A 135 9.36 2.25 0.30
N ILE A 136 10.45 1.88 1.00
CA ILE A 136 11.49 2.83 1.43
C ILE A 136 12.04 3.65 0.25
N GLY A 137 12.34 3.01 -0.89
CA GLY A 137 12.93 3.70 -2.03
C GLY A 137 11.93 4.48 -2.91
N ALA A 138 10.63 4.22 -2.78
CA ALA A 138 9.60 4.89 -3.58
C ALA A 138 8.84 5.98 -2.79
N ASP A 139 8.52 5.69 -1.51
CA ASP A 139 7.82 6.61 -0.61
C ASP A 139 8.35 6.45 0.82
N ILE A 140 9.41 7.17 1.13
CA ILE A 140 10.04 7.14 2.45
C ILE A 140 9.08 7.59 3.57
N ASN A 141 8.20 8.56 3.30
CA ASN A 141 7.24 9.04 4.28
C ASN A 141 6.17 7.99 4.59
N GLY A 142 5.61 7.36 3.55
CA GLY A 142 4.68 6.24 3.69
C GLY A 142 5.31 5.05 4.40
N ALA A 143 6.56 4.70 4.08
CA ALA A 143 7.31 3.66 4.77
C ALA A 143 7.47 3.98 6.26
N GLN A 144 7.87 5.19 6.62
CA GLN A 144 8.02 5.62 8.02
C GLN A 144 6.68 5.62 8.77
N GLU A 145 5.57 5.99 8.12
CA GLU A 145 4.25 5.93 8.75
C GLU A 145 3.86 4.49 9.13
N ILE A 146 4.08 3.53 8.25
CA ILE A 146 3.85 2.11 8.56
C ILE A 146 4.77 1.65 9.68
N LEU A 147 6.07 1.93 9.56
CA LEU A 147 7.05 1.51 10.55
C LEU A 147 6.78 2.12 11.93
N ARG A 148 6.26 3.36 12.04
CA ARG A 148 5.84 3.94 13.33
C ARG A 148 4.76 3.10 14.01
N GLY A 149 3.72 2.68 13.27
CA GLY A 149 2.65 1.85 13.82
C GLY A 149 3.16 0.50 14.31
N VAL A 150 3.97 -0.16 13.48
CA VAL A 150 4.59 -1.46 13.80
C VAL A 150 5.54 -1.35 14.99
N ALA A 151 6.42 -0.34 15.00
CA ALA A 151 7.39 -0.10 16.06
C ALA A 151 6.71 0.20 17.42
N GLN A 152 5.63 0.98 17.41
CA GLN A 152 4.85 1.28 18.59
C GLN A 152 4.22 0.01 19.17
N ALA A 153 3.55 -0.79 18.36
CA ALA A 153 2.94 -2.05 18.80
C ALA A 153 3.98 -3.04 19.33
N GLN A 154 5.13 -3.17 18.63
CA GLN A 154 6.26 -3.99 19.07
C GLN A 154 6.80 -3.51 20.42
N ASN A 155 7.03 -2.21 20.56
CA ASN A 155 7.58 -1.63 21.79
C ASN A 155 6.63 -1.85 22.99
N GLU A 156 5.33 -1.60 22.80
CA GLU A 156 4.33 -1.76 23.84
C GLU A 156 4.20 -3.22 24.30
N ILE A 157 4.11 -4.18 23.37
CA ILE A 157 3.98 -5.59 23.76
C ILE A 157 5.24 -6.12 24.43
N ASN A 158 6.42 -5.71 23.96
CA ASN A 158 7.68 -6.15 24.55
C ASN A 158 7.90 -5.56 25.96
N GLN A 159 7.50 -4.31 26.19
CA GLN A 159 7.52 -3.70 27.53
C GLN A 159 6.57 -4.38 28.52
N ARG A 160 5.47 -4.97 28.02
CA ARG A 160 4.52 -5.75 28.83
C ARG A 160 4.96 -7.21 29.06
N GLY A 161 6.18 -7.58 28.65
CA GLY A 161 6.72 -8.94 28.82
C GLY A 161 6.53 -9.86 27.62
N GLY A 162 6.07 -9.36 26.49
CA GLY A 162 5.86 -10.14 25.26
C GLY A 162 4.49 -10.82 25.18
N ILE A 163 4.35 -11.64 24.15
CA ILE A 163 3.15 -12.43 23.88
C ILE A 163 3.25 -13.74 24.67
N SER A 164 2.48 -13.87 25.73
CA SER A 164 2.58 -15.02 26.66
C SER A 164 4.03 -15.30 27.09
N GLY A 165 4.79 -14.24 27.39
CA GLY A 165 6.19 -14.32 27.81
C GLY A 165 7.22 -14.38 26.68
N THR A 166 6.81 -14.45 25.42
CA THR A 166 7.70 -14.49 24.25
C THR A 166 7.71 -13.12 23.55
N PRO A 167 8.86 -12.46 23.40
CA PRO A 167 8.94 -11.14 22.79
C PRO A 167 8.70 -11.20 21.26
N LEU A 168 8.30 -10.05 20.70
CA LEU A 168 8.06 -9.85 19.28
C LEU A 168 9.27 -9.18 18.61
N LYS A 169 9.87 -9.82 17.62
CA LYS A 169 10.86 -9.24 16.69
C LYS A 169 10.17 -8.74 15.41
N VAL A 170 10.72 -7.70 14.83
CA VAL A 170 10.29 -7.17 13.52
C VAL A 170 11.46 -7.20 12.54
N LEU A 171 11.23 -7.80 11.39
CA LEU A 171 12.11 -7.77 10.22
C LEU A 171 11.58 -6.73 9.23
N ILE A 172 12.35 -5.68 8.94
CA ILE A 172 11.98 -4.68 7.93
C ILE A 172 12.37 -5.21 6.56
N ALA A 173 11.47 -5.06 5.57
CA ALA A 173 11.68 -5.44 4.18
C ALA A 173 11.36 -4.26 3.26
N ASN A 174 12.28 -3.87 2.39
CA ASN A 174 12.09 -2.80 1.41
C ASN A 174 11.68 -3.37 0.06
N ASP A 175 10.43 -3.15 -0.36
CA ASP A 175 9.89 -3.58 -1.65
C ASP A 175 9.91 -2.48 -2.72
N ASP A 176 10.33 -1.26 -2.37
CA ASP A 176 10.32 -0.07 -3.26
C ASP A 176 8.98 0.16 -3.97
N ASP A 177 7.89 -0.37 -3.41
CA ASP A 177 6.54 -0.34 -4.02
C ASP A 177 6.50 -0.89 -5.46
N LYS A 178 7.40 -1.81 -5.79
CA LYS A 178 7.49 -2.45 -7.10
C LYS A 178 6.92 -3.86 -7.04
N PRO A 179 5.88 -4.19 -7.84
CA PRO A 179 5.25 -5.51 -7.81
C PRO A 179 6.23 -6.68 -7.97
N GLU A 180 7.26 -6.52 -8.82
CA GLU A 180 8.28 -7.55 -9.05
C GLU A 180 9.15 -7.75 -7.80
N ILE A 181 9.56 -6.65 -7.15
CA ILE A 181 10.36 -6.70 -5.91
C ILE A 181 9.50 -7.22 -4.76
N ALA A 182 8.23 -6.79 -4.66
CA ALA A 182 7.29 -7.29 -3.67
C ALA A 182 7.12 -8.82 -3.76
N SER A 183 7.03 -9.38 -4.97
CA SER A 183 7.01 -10.83 -5.20
C SER A 183 8.30 -11.53 -4.75
N GLN A 184 9.46 -10.95 -5.03
CA GLN A 184 10.75 -11.49 -4.59
C GLN A 184 10.91 -11.44 -3.07
N ILE A 185 10.53 -10.31 -2.45
CA ILE A 185 10.48 -10.17 -0.98
C ILE A 185 9.51 -11.19 -0.37
N ALA A 186 8.32 -11.37 -0.95
CA ALA A 186 7.36 -12.37 -0.48
C ALA A 186 7.94 -13.78 -0.51
N SER A 187 8.68 -14.14 -1.57
CA SER A 187 9.37 -15.42 -1.67
C SER A 187 10.44 -15.59 -0.59
N ALA A 188 11.26 -14.55 -0.37
CA ALA A 188 12.30 -14.59 0.66
C ALA A 188 11.71 -14.72 2.07
N LEU A 189 10.64 -13.98 2.37
CA LEU A 189 9.94 -14.05 3.66
C LEU A 189 9.24 -15.40 3.86
N ALA A 190 8.64 -15.96 2.82
CA ALA A 190 7.98 -17.25 2.87
C ALA A 190 8.98 -18.40 3.12
N ASN A 191 10.17 -18.33 2.53
CA ASN A 191 11.25 -19.29 2.73
C ASN A 191 11.95 -19.17 4.09
N ASN A 192 11.76 -18.05 4.81
CA ASN A 192 12.26 -17.89 6.16
C ASN A 192 11.25 -18.44 7.18
N SER A 193 11.54 -19.63 7.74
CA SER A 193 10.65 -20.30 8.71
C SER A 193 10.42 -19.52 10.02
N GLU A 194 11.30 -18.57 10.36
CA GLU A 194 11.13 -17.72 11.54
C GLU A 194 10.04 -16.65 11.34
N VAL A 195 9.76 -16.27 10.08
CA VAL A 195 8.73 -15.26 9.77
C VAL A 195 7.35 -15.88 9.85
N LEU A 196 6.55 -15.43 10.79
CA LEU A 196 5.22 -15.95 11.08
C LEU A 196 4.09 -15.14 10.41
N GLY A 197 4.37 -13.92 9.98
CA GLY A 197 3.41 -13.05 9.30
C GLY A 197 4.05 -11.81 8.70
N VAL A 198 3.33 -11.13 7.81
CA VAL A 198 3.81 -9.93 7.10
C VAL A 198 2.81 -8.78 7.26
N ILE A 199 3.26 -7.61 7.65
CA ILE A 199 2.52 -6.35 7.58
C ILE A 199 2.96 -5.65 6.29
N GLY A 200 2.05 -5.39 5.39
CA GLY A 200 2.34 -4.84 4.07
C GLY A 200 1.53 -5.56 2.99
N HIS A 201 1.71 -5.20 1.76
CA HIS A 201 2.57 -4.14 1.21
C HIS A 201 1.85 -2.78 1.20
N PHE A 202 2.52 -1.74 0.66
CA PHE A 202 1.98 -0.39 0.62
C PHE A 202 0.91 -0.27 -0.48
N SER A 203 1.27 -0.36 -1.75
CA SER A 203 0.29 -0.25 -2.83
C SER A 203 -0.51 -1.53 -3.03
N SER A 204 -1.69 -1.36 -3.62
CA SER A 204 -2.54 -2.50 -4.01
C SER A 204 -1.87 -3.40 -5.04
N ASP A 205 -1.06 -2.85 -5.95
CA ASP A 205 -0.37 -3.61 -6.99
C ASP A 205 0.75 -4.47 -6.38
N ALA A 206 1.54 -3.94 -5.45
CA ALA A 206 2.56 -4.70 -4.71
C ALA A 206 1.92 -5.81 -3.85
N THR A 207 0.81 -5.50 -3.16
CA THR A 207 0.08 -6.49 -2.36
C THR A 207 -0.49 -7.62 -3.23
N LEU A 208 -1.09 -7.30 -4.39
CA LEU A 208 -1.61 -8.28 -5.34
C LEU A 208 -0.50 -9.20 -5.88
N ALA A 209 0.66 -8.63 -6.21
CA ALA A 209 1.80 -9.40 -6.71
C ALA A 209 2.35 -10.39 -5.67
N ALA A 210 2.43 -9.97 -4.40
CA ALA A 210 2.92 -10.79 -3.30
C ALA A 210 1.90 -11.83 -2.81
N SER A 211 0.59 -11.54 -2.92
CA SER A 211 -0.49 -12.32 -2.29
C SER A 211 -0.51 -13.79 -2.72
N LYS A 212 -0.24 -14.09 -3.99
CA LYS A 212 -0.19 -15.46 -4.50
C LYS A 212 0.89 -16.30 -3.80
N ILE A 213 2.05 -15.69 -3.55
CA ILE A 213 3.18 -16.33 -2.88
C ILE A 213 2.85 -16.58 -1.41
N TYR A 214 2.31 -15.59 -0.72
CA TYR A 214 1.86 -15.73 0.67
C TYR A 214 0.79 -16.82 0.82
N GLN A 215 -0.20 -16.86 -0.09
CA GLN A 215 -1.23 -17.87 -0.08
C GLN A 215 -0.66 -19.29 -0.27
N GLN A 216 0.25 -19.49 -1.22
CA GLN A 216 0.88 -20.78 -1.51
C GLN A 216 1.73 -21.32 -0.35
N ASN A 217 2.31 -20.40 0.46
CA ASN A 217 3.19 -20.74 1.57
C ASN A 217 2.52 -20.60 2.95
N GLN A 218 1.19 -20.47 2.97
CA GLN A 218 0.40 -20.30 4.20
C GLN A 218 0.91 -19.20 5.13
N LEU A 219 1.53 -18.17 4.57
CA LEU A 219 2.03 -17.01 5.30
C LEU A 219 0.97 -15.90 5.29
N VAL A 220 0.51 -15.52 6.46
CA VAL A 220 -0.48 -14.45 6.58
C VAL A 220 0.15 -13.11 6.24
N ALA A 221 -0.51 -12.34 5.38
CA ALA A 221 -0.21 -10.93 5.13
C ALA A 221 -1.39 -10.04 5.51
N ILE A 222 -1.11 -8.96 6.23
CA ILE A 222 -2.10 -7.94 6.58
C ILE A 222 -1.65 -6.60 6.00
N SER A 223 -2.32 -6.12 4.94
CA SER A 223 -2.02 -4.79 4.42
C SER A 223 -2.76 -3.71 5.23
N PRO A 224 -2.05 -2.71 5.75
CA PRO A 224 -2.69 -1.57 6.40
C PRO A 224 -3.09 -0.44 5.45
N ILE A 225 -2.74 -0.53 4.16
CA ILE A 225 -2.83 0.58 3.21
C ILE A 225 -3.63 0.22 1.95
N SER A 226 -3.51 -1.00 1.43
CA SER A 226 -4.04 -1.40 0.12
C SER A 226 -5.57 -1.51 0.11
N THR A 227 -6.25 -0.62 -0.59
CA THR A 227 -7.72 -0.47 -0.56
C THR A 227 -8.44 -1.10 -1.75
N SER A 228 -7.73 -1.47 -2.84
CA SER A 228 -8.35 -2.01 -4.06
C SER A 228 -9.31 -3.18 -3.77
N VAL A 229 -10.48 -3.13 -4.38
CA VAL A 229 -11.50 -4.20 -4.26
C VAL A 229 -11.03 -5.54 -4.80
N LYS A 230 -9.98 -5.56 -5.65
CA LYS A 230 -9.37 -6.80 -6.15
C LYS A 230 -8.71 -7.64 -5.06
N LEU A 231 -8.45 -7.08 -3.89
CA LEU A 231 -7.89 -7.79 -2.74
C LEU A 231 -8.96 -8.53 -1.93
N SER A 232 -10.24 -8.17 -2.09
CA SER A 232 -11.33 -8.80 -1.35
C SER A 232 -11.50 -10.27 -1.79
N GLY A 233 -11.30 -11.20 -0.86
CA GLY A 233 -11.48 -12.64 -1.11
C GLY A 233 -10.40 -13.29 -1.99
N ILE A 234 -9.25 -12.64 -2.18
CA ILE A 234 -8.17 -13.17 -3.04
C ILE A 234 -7.49 -14.41 -2.46
N GLY A 235 -7.61 -14.63 -1.16
CA GLY A 235 -7.07 -15.81 -0.48
C GLY A 235 -7.27 -15.77 1.03
N SER A 236 -7.29 -16.93 1.66
CA SER A 236 -7.52 -17.08 3.12
C SER A 236 -6.37 -16.55 3.99
N ASN A 237 -5.21 -16.28 3.42
CA ASN A 237 -4.04 -15.73 4.13
C ASN A 237 -3.87 -14.21 3.92
N ILE A 238 -4.78 -13.57 3.18
CA ILE A 238 -4.67 -12.15 2.84
C ILE A 238 -5.75 -11.36 3.58
N PHE A 239 -5.30 -10.44 4.42
CA PHE A 239 -6.13 -9.58 5.24
C PHE A 239 -5.76 -8.12 5.02
N ARG A 240 -6.63 -7.20 5.46
CA ARG A 240 -6.33 -5.77 5.51
C ARG A 240 -7.02 -5.08 6.67
N THR A 241 -6.31 -4.19 7.33
CA THR A 241 -6.89 -3.33 8.38
C THR A 241 -7.51 -2.06 7.82
N VAL A 242 -7.23 -1.74 6.56
CA VAL A 242 -7.86 -0.63 5.83
C VAL A 242 -9.17 -1.10 5.19
N PRO A 243 -10.24 -0.28 5.19
CA PRO A 243 -11.47 -0.55 4.43
C PRO A 243 -11.21 -0.54 2.92
N SER A 244 -12.04 -1.24 2.14
CA SER A 244 -11.92 -1.22 0.68
C SER A 244 -12.38 0.10 0.06
N ASP A 245 -11.92 0.38 -1.17
CA ASP A 245 -12.31 1.55 -1.98
C ASP A 245 -13.83 1.72 -2.08
N ARG A 246 -14.59 0.63 -1.99
CA ARG A 246 -16.06 0.68 -2.00
C ARG A 246 -16.62 1.57 -0.92
N PHE A 247 -16.04 1.55 0.30
CA PHE A 247 -16.50 2.40 1.40
C PHE A 247 -16.17 3.88 1.14
N ALA A 248 -14.97 4.18 0.65
CA ALA A 248 -14.54 5.53 0.31
C ALA A 248 -15.39 6.11 -0.84
N ALA A 249 -15.55 5.34 -1.91
CA ALA A 249 -16.33 5.70 -3.08
C ALA A 249 -17.80 5.99 -2.74
N SER A 250 -18.44 5.10 -1.98
CA SER A 250 -19.83 5.27 -1.55
C SER A 250 -20.00 6.50 -0.65
N ALA A 251 -19.04 6.77 0.26
CA ALA A 251 -19.10 7.93 1.13
C ALA A 251 -18.95 9.24 0.35
N LEU A 252 -18.02 9.30 -0.62
CA LEU A 252 -17.80 10.46 -1.48
C LEU A 252 -18.97 10.71 -2.43
N SER A 253 -19.52 9.66 -3.07
CA SER A 253 -20.71 9.75 -3.92
C SER A 253 -21.91 10.30 -3.15
N ARG A 254 -22.19 9.71 -1.97
CA ARG A 254 -23.27 10.18 -1.11
C ARG A 254 -23.09 11.64 -0.69
N TYR A 255 -21.87 12.03 -0.28
CA TYR A 255 -21.56 13.41 0.08
C TYR A 255 -21.81 14.35 -1.11
N MET A 256 -21.37 14.00 -2.31
CA MET A 256 -21.61 14.77 -3.52
C MET A 256 -23.10 15.01 -3.77
N LEU A 257 -23.90 13.94 -3.72
CA LEU A 257 -25.32 14.02 -4.04
C LEU A 257 -26.16 14.69 -2.94
N THR A 258 -25.86 14.40 -1.66
CA THR A 258 -26.73 14.84 -0.55
C THR A 258 -26.30 16.13 0.11
N LYS A 259 -24.99 16.40 0.22
CA LYS A 259 -24.47 17.61 0.88
C LYS A 259 -24.11 18.70 -0.13
N LEU A 260 -23.42 18.34 -1.22
CA LEU A 260 -23.11 19.32 -2.28
C LEU A 260 -24.31 19.54 -3.23
N GLN A 261 -25.28 18.62 -3.27
CA GLN A 261 -26.42 18.65 -4.18
C GLN A 261 -25.96 18.74 -5.64
N LYS A 262 -24.93 17.97 -6.02
CA LYS A 262 -24.33 17.91 -7.34
C LYS A 262 -24.46 16.52 -7.92
N GLN A 263 -24.64 16.42 -9.23
CA GLN A 263 -24.88 15.15 -9.91
C GLN A 263 -23.84 14.80 -10.98
N LYS A 264 -23.03 15.77 -11.45
CA LYS A 264 -22.10 15.60 -12.57
C LYS A 264 -20.64 15.71 -12.10
N ALA A 265 -19.89 14.62 -12.19
CA ALA A 265 -18.49 14.58 -11.80
C ALA A 265 -17.54 14.47 -12.99
N ALA A 266 -16.41 15.18 -12.93
CA ALA A 266 -15.21 14.87 -13.70
C ALA A 266 -14.25 14.09 -12.82
N VAL A 267 -13.72 12.97 -13.31
CA VAL A 267 -12.79 12.11 -12.53
C VAL A 267 -11.39 12.18 -13.12
N PHE A 268 -10.42 12.42 -12.26
CA PHE A 268 -9.00 12.40 -12.58
C PHE A 268 -8.37 11.20 -11.89
N PHE A 269 -7.72 10.31 -12.64
CA PHE A 269 -7.21 9.05 -12.14
C PHE A 269 -5.90 8.64 -12.82
N ASN A 270 -5.25 7.61 -12.30
CA ASN A 270 -4.04 6.99 -12.87
C ASN A 270 -4.36 5.57 -13.36
N SER A 271 -4.41 5.36 -14.68
CA SER A 271 -4.69 4.03 -15.23
C SER A 271 -3.56 3.02 -15.01
N ALA A 272 -2.37 3.46 -14.62
CA ALA A 272 -1.26 2.59 -14.27
C ALA A 272 -1.29 2.10 -12.82
N SER A 273 -2.23 2.60 -11.97
CA SER A 273 -2.37 2.20 -10.56
C SER A 273 -3.64 1.40 -10.33
N GLY A 274 -3.49 0.22 -9.72
CA GLY A 274 -4.60 -0.65 -9.32
C GLY A 274 -5.53 -0.01 -8.28
N TYR A 275 -4.97 0.76 -7.32
CA TYR A 275 -5.72 1.57 -6.37
C TYR A 275 -6.55 2.64 -7.07
N SER A 276 -5.91 3.47 -7.86
CA SER A 276 -6.55 4.61 -8.52
C SER A 276 -7.71 4.19 -9.42
N LYS A 277 -7.53 3.11 -10.21
CA LYS A 277 -8.60 2.51 -11.01
C LYS A 277 -9.73 1.98 -10.13
N SER A 278 -9.39 1.27 -9.05
CA SER A 278 -10.37 0.69 -8.14
C SER A 278 -11.25 1.78 -7.52
N LEU A 279 -10.65 2.84 -6.99
CA LEU A 279 -11.39 3.96 -6.40
C LEU A 279 -12.27 4.68 -7.44
N LYS A 280 -11.75 4.92 -8.66
CA LYS A 280 -12.52 5.51 -9.76
C LYS A 280 -13.72 4.65 -10.13
N ASP A 281 -13.51 3.35 -10.33
CA ASP A 281 -14.56 2.42 -10.79
C ASP A 281 -15.64 2.24 -9.72
N GLU A 282 -15.27 2.14 -8.43
CA GLU A 282 -16.22 2.08 -7.33
C GLU A 282 -16.98 3.40 -7.13
N PHE A 283 -16.31 4.55 -7.33
CA PHE A 283 -16.97 5.85 -7.30
C PHE A 283 -17.98 5.99 -8.45
N ALA A 284 -17.62 5.58 -9.66
CA ALA A 284 -18.53 5.56 -10.80
C ALA A 284 -19.76 4.68 -10.53
N THR A 285 -19.52 3.47 -9.99
CA THR A 285 -20.58 2.53 -9.64
C THR A 285 -21.53 3.11 -8.60
N ALA A 286 -21.02 3.69 -7.52
CA ALA A 286 -21.84 4.30 -6.47
C ALA A 286 -22.61 5.52 -7.01
N LEU A 287 -21.93 6.38 -7.78
CA LEU A 287 -22.54 7.61 -8.31
C LEU A 287 -23.68 7.30 -9.30
N TYR A 288 -23.48 6.36 -10.23
CA TYR A 288 -24.52 5.94 -11.16
C TYR A 288 -25.69 5.25 -10.45
N GLY A 289 -25.41 4.42 -9.44
CA GLY A 289 -26.44 3.75 -8.63
C GLY A 289 -27.34 4.72 -7.89
N ASP A 290 -26.84 5.87 -7.49
CA ASP A 290 -27.55 6.91 -6.75
C ASP A 290 -28.08 8.06 -7.67
N GLY A 291 -28.01 7.90 -9.01
CA GLY A 291 -28.61 8.82 -9.99
C GLY A 291 -27.70 9.98 -10.45
N GLY A 292 -26.42 9.99 -10.08
CA GLY A 292 -25.44 10.91 -10.62
C GLY A 292 -24.76 10.35 -11.87
N GLN A 293 -23.81 11.10 -12.44
CA GLN A 293 -23.06 10.68 -13.63
C GLN A 293 -21.63 11.21 -13.68
N ILE A 294 -20.75 10.46 -14.32
CA ILE A 294 -19.42 10.92 -14.71
C ILE A 294 -19.51 11.50 -16.12
N VAL A 295 -19.18 12.77 -16.27
CA VAL A 295 -19.23 13.47 -17.56
C VAL A 295 -17.89 13.45 -18.29
N SER A 296 -16.78 13.27 -17.58
CA SER A 296 -15.44 13.15 -18.17
C SER A 296 -14.46 12.41 -17.25
N GLU A 297 -13.50 11.74 -17.88
CA GLU A 297 -12.42 11.03 -17.21
C GLU A 297 -11.08 11.49 -17.79
N PHE A 298 -10.10 11.76 -16.92
CA PHE A 298 -8.76 12.22 -17.28
C PHE A 298 -7.70 11.34 -16.61
N ASP A 299 -6.81 10.81 -17.43
CA ASP A 299 -5.77 9.88 -16.96
C ASP A 299 -4.44 10.61 -16.76
N PHE A 300 -4.00 10.70 -15.50
CA PHE A 300 -2.73 11.29 -15.10
C PHE A 300 -1.50 10.60 -15.72
N SER A 301 -1.60 9.29 -16.03
CA SER A 301 -0.47 8.52 -16.57
C SER A 301 -0.18 8.80 -18.04
N LYS A 302 -1.05 9.51 -18.74
CA LYS A 302 -0.84 9.86 -20.13
C LYS A 302 0.26 10.92 -20.26
N GLY A 303 1.24 10.68 -21.13
CA GLY A 303 2.38 11.57 -21.34
C GLY A 303 2.02 12.99 -21.81
N ASN A 304 0.81 13.18 -22.33
CA ASN A 304 0.26 14.47 -22.75
C ASN A 304 -0.76 15.06 -21.76
N PHE A 305 -0.82 14.55 -20.51
CA PHE A 305 -1.72 15.11 -19.51
C PHE A 305 -1.43 16.60 -19.29
N ASN A 306 -2.48 17.42 -19.37
CA ASN A 306 -2.44 18.85 -19.08
C ASN A 306 -3.64 19.22 -18.22
N ALA A 307 -3.37 19.67 -16.99
CA ALA A 307 -4.41 20.01 -16.03
C ALA A 307 -5.33 21.14 -16.51
N GLY A 308 -4.77 22.16 -17.19
CA GLY A 308 -5.52 23.31 -17.70
C GLY A 308 -6.52 22.91 -18.80
N ASP A 309 -6.07 22.14 -19.76
CA ASP A 309 -6.94 21.69 -20.87
C ASP A 309 -7.96 20.67 -20.40
N SER A 310 -7.57 19.73 -19.55
CA SER A 310 -8.48 18.76 -18.93
C SER A 310 -9.57 19.49 -18.13
N PHE A 311 -9.23 20.52 -17.37
CA PHE A 311 -10.20 21.30 -16.63
C PHE A 311 -11.18 22.06 -17.54
N LYS A 312 -10.69 22.69 -18.63
CA LYS A 312 -11.57 23.35 -19.62
C LYS A 312 -12.57 22.36 -20.24
N ILE A 313 -12.12 21.14 -20.58
CA ILE A 313 -12.97 20.08 -21.13
C ILE A 313 -14.00 19.67 -20.07
N ALA A 314 -13.59 19.45 -18.81
CA ALA A 314 -14.52 19.11 -17.73
C ALA A 314 -15.66 20.14 -17.59
N ILE A 315 -15.32 21.44 -17.57
CA ILE A 315 -16.30 22.51 -17.51
C ILE A 315 -17.22 22.51 -18.75
N ALA A 316 -16.66 22.37 -19.94
CA ALA A 316 -17.45 22.33 -21.19
C ALA A 316 -18.43 21.16 -21.24
N GLN A 317 -18.09 20.04 -20.60
CA GLN A 317 -18.95 18.85 -20.47
C GLN A 317 -19.93 18.94 -19.27
N GLY A 318 -19.92 20.06 -18.56
CA GLY A 318 -20.88 20.36 -17.49
C GLY A 318 -20.53 19.69 -16.16
N ALA A 319 -19.26 19.41 -15.88
CA ALA A 319 -18.84 18.94 -14.57
C ALA A 319 -19.19 19.95 -13.47
N GLU A 320 -19.76 19.47 -12.38
CA GLU A 320 -20.13 20.23 -11.20
C GLU A 320 -19.19 19.95 -10.00
N VAL A 321 -18.46 18.82 -10.05
CA VAL A 321 -17.53 18.35 -9.02
C VAL A 321 -16.33 17.70 -9.70
N ILE A 322 -15.14 17.85 -9.12
CA ILE A 322 -13.94 17.11 -9.49
C ILE A 322 -13.69 16.03 -8.45
N MET A 323 -13.51 14.78 -8.90
CA MET A 323 -13.04 13.66 -8.10
C MET A 323 -11.58 13.34 -8.45
N LEU A 324 -10.70 13.40 -7.46
CA LEU A 324 -9.27 13.09 -7.58
C LEU A 324 -9.01 11.68 -7.02
N ALA A 325 -8.95 10.69 -7.88
CA ALA A 325 -8.50 9.34 -7.57
C ALA A 325 -6.99 9.20 -7.83
N ALA A 326 -6.20 10.16 -7.36
CA ALA A 326 -4.75 10.18 -7.49
C ALA A 326 -4.10 9.24 -6.49
N ASN A 327 -2.96 8.66 -6.87
CA ASN A 327 -2.07 7.94 -5.98
C ASN A 327 -0.77 8.73 -5.73
N THR A 328 0.11 8.26 -4.84
CA THR A 328 1.38 8.91 -4.50
C THR A 328 2.18 9.35 -5.74
N ALA A 329 2.27 8.49 -6.77
CA ALA A 329 3.03 8.78 -7.99
C ALA A 329 2.43 9.92 -8.85
N THR A 330 1.15 10.24 -8.70
CA THR A 330 0.45 11.26 -9.49
C THR A 330 -0.07 12.43 -8.64
N LEU A 331 0.43 12.57 -7.42
CA LEU A 331 0.02 13.64 -6.50
C LEU A 331 0.35 15.03 -7.07
N ASP A 332 1.45 15.17 -7.82
CA ASP A 332 1.82 16.46 -8.44
C ASP A 332 0.84 16.86 -9.55
N GLN A 333 0.37 15.92 -10.34
CA GLN A 333 -0.66 16.18 -11.35
C GLN A 333 -1.99 16.55 -10.68
N ALA A 334 -2.37 15.88 -9.58
CA ALA A 334 -3.54 16.24 -8.80
C ALA A 334 -3.44 17.66 -8.22
N LEU A 335 -2.27 18.05 -7.71
CA LEU A 335 -2.00 19.43 -7.25
C LEU A 335 -2.13 20.47 -8.37
N GLN A 336 -1.69 20.16 -9.60
CA GLN A 336 -1.91 21.02 -10.76
C GLN A 336 -3.42 21.22 -11.03
N VAL A 337 -4.22 20.14 -10.93
CA VAL A 337 -5.68 20.24 -11.07
C VAL A 337 -6.27 21.13 -9.97
N VAL A 338 -5.84 20.99 -8.72
CA VAL A 338 -6.26 21.85 -7.61
C VAL A 338 -5.96 23.33 -7.89
N GLN A 339 -4.75 23.62 -8.36
CA GLN A 339 -4.34 25.00 -8.70
C GLN A 339 -5.15 25.58 -9.86
N VAL A 340 -5.33 24.80 -10.94
CA VAL A 340 -6.12 25.23 -12.10
C VAL A 340 -7.59 25.38 -11.74
N ASN A 341 -8.14 24.52 -10.89
CA ASN A 341 -9.52 24.62 -10.43
C ASN A 341 -9.77 25.93 -9.68
N ALA A 342 -8.83 26.43 -8.92
CA ALA A 342 -8.91 27.71 -8.21
C ALA A 342 -10.26 27.90 -7.49
N LYS A 343 -10.78 26.84 -6.85
CA LYS A 343 -12.05 26.80 -6.10
C LYS A 343 -13.32 26.98 -6.96
N ARG A 344 -13.25 26.84 -8.27
CA ARG A 344 -14.43 26.96 -9.17
C ARG A 344 -15.40 25.79 -9.01
N LEU A 345 -14.89 24.59 -8.79
CA LEU A 345 -15.68 23.39 -8.51
C LEU A 345 -15.28 22.78 -7.16
N PRO A 346 -16.22 22.19 -6.41
CA PRO A 346 -15.90 21.36 -5.27
C PRO A 346 -14.94 20.23 -5.64
N LEU A 347 -14.03 19.90 -4.72
CA LEU A 347 -13.04 18.84 -4.88
C LEU A 347 -13.35 17.68 -3.93
N LEU A 348 -13.37 16.46 -4.46
CA LEU A 348 -13.42 15.21 -3.71
C LEU A 348 -12.12 14.44 -3.96
N ALA A 349 -11.63 13.69 -2.98
CA ALA A 349 -10.41 12.90 -3.16
C ALA A 349 -10.40 11.62 -2.33
N GLY A 350 -9.57 10.65 -2.77
CA GLY A 350 -9.24 9.46 -2.02
C GLY A 350 -8.19 9.71 -0.93
N ASP A 351 -7.91 8.67 -0.17
CA ASP A 351 -7.03 8.67 1.01
C ASP A 351 -5.54 8.88 0.68
N ASP A 352 -5.07 8.57 -0.53
CA ASP A 352 -3.70 8.84 -0.94
C ASP A 352 -3.41 10.35 -1.11
N VAL A 353 -4.45 11.15 -1.34
CA VAL A 353 -4.33 12.62 -1.36
C VAL A 353 -4.17 13.21 0.05
N TYR A 354 -4.46 12.45 1.11
CA TYR A 354 -4.27 12.87 2.50
C TYR A 354 -2.78 12.90 2.85
N THR A 355 -2.11 13.98 2.52
CA THR A 355 -0.66 14.19 2.71
C THR A 355 -0.36 15.61 3.20
N ALA A 356 0.81 15.80 3.81
CA ALA A 356 1.32 17.13 4.13
C ALA A 356 1.47 18.02 2.87
N LYS A 357 1.82 17.42 1.74
CA LYS A 357 2.05 18.11 0.46
C LYS A 357 0.79 18.81 -0.07
N ILE A 358 -0.41 18.21 0.10
CA ILE A 358 -1.67 18.84 -0.31
C ILE A 358 -1.99 20.08 0.56
N LEU A 359 -1.64 20.05 1.84
CA LEU A 359 -1.81 21.22 2.72
C LEU A 359 -0.81 22.32 2.38
N GLN A 360 0.46 21.96 2.15
CA GLN A 360 1.55 22.89 1.91
C GLN A 360 1.46 23.56 0.54
N ILE A 361 1.27 22.78 -0.52
CA ILE A 361 1.29 23.26 -1.92
C ILE A 361 -0.12 23.63 -2.40
N GLY A 362 -1.13 22.81 -2.06
CA GLY A 362 -2.52 23.08 -2.40
C GLY A 362 -3.06 24.32 -1.68
N GLY A 363 -2.68 24.52 -0.42
CA GLY A 363 -2.95 25.73 0.37
C GLY A 363 -4.40 26.19 0.26
N ALA A 364 -4.58 27.48 -0.03
CA ALA A 364 -5.90 28.10 -0.21
C ALA A 364 -6.72 27.42 -1.34
N GLY A 365 -6.07 26.92 -2.40
CA GLY A 365 -6.73 26.26 -3.52
C GLY A 365 -7.35 24.92 -3.14
N ALA A 366 -6.78 24.23 -2.14
CA ALA A 366 -7.28 22.96 -1.61
C ALA A 366 -8.31 23.12 -0.49
N THR A 367 -8.55 24.37 0.01
CA THR A 367 -9.56 24.60 1.05
C THR A 367 -10.93 24.12 0.58
N ASP A 368 -11.66 23.47 1.47
CA ASP A 368 -12.96 22.84 1.25
C ASP A 368 -12.92 21.54 0.41
N MET A 369 -11.73 21.04 0.04
CA MET A 369 -11.59 19.69 -0.52
C MET A 369 -12.01 18.67 0.54
N VAL A 370 -12.83 17.70 0.13
CA VAL A 370 -13.29 16.61 0.98
C VAL A 370 -12.59 15.31 0.59
N LEU A 371 -12.03 14.63 1.58
CA LEU A 371 -11.34 13.36 1.39
C LEU A 371 -12.01 12.25 2.21
N ALA A 372 -12.07 11.06 1.64
CA ALA A 372 -12.45 9.88 2.39
C ALA A 372 -11.19 9.20 2.95
N VAL A 373 -11.08 9.10 4.28
CA VAL A 373 -9.92 8.50 4.96
C VAL A 373 -10.36 7.36 5.88
N PRO A 374 -9.53 6.33 6.06
CA PRO A 374 -9.90 5.19 6.92
C PRO A 374 -10.03 5.55 8.40
N TRP A 375 -9.30 6.57 8.85
CA TRP A 375 -9.26 7.03 10.24
C TRP A 375 -8.71 8.46 10.31
N HIS A 376 -9.08 9.20 11.33
CA HIS A 376 -8.53 10.52 11.60
C HIS A 376 -8.21 10.69 13.08
N ILE A 377 -7.10 11.40 13.37
CA ILE A 377 -6.57 11.58 14.72
C ILE A 377 -7.57 12.25 15.70
N LEU A 378 -8.48 13.08 15.18
CA LEU A 378 -9.53 13.72 15.97
C LEU A 378 -10.76 12.84 16.23
N ALA A 379 -10.78 11.58 15.75
CA ALA A 379 -11.90 10.65 16.01
C ALA A 379 -11.98 10.21 17.47
N ASP A 380 -10.82 10.00 18.12
CA ASP A 380 -10.70 9.68 19.54
C ASP A 380 -9.43 10.30 20.11
N PRO A 381 -9.44 11.64 20.41
CA PRO A 381 -8.25 12.37 20.83
C PRO A 381 -7.65 11.89 22.16
N GLN A 382 -8.40 11.16 22.96
CA GLN A 382 -8.01 10.69 24.28
C GLN A 382 -7.49 9.24 24.29
N SER A 383 -7.40 8.59 23.11
CA SER A 383 -6.97 7.20 23.04
C SER A 383 -5.53 7.00 23.57
N ASN A 384 -5.30 5.89 24.25
CA ASN A 384 -3.95 5.51 24.72
C ASN A 384 -2.95 5.41 23.56
N PHE A 385 -3.42 4.99 22.37
CA PHE A 385 -2.59 4.95 21.17
C PHE A 385 -2.01 6.33 20.85
N LEU A 386 -2.84 7.38 20.83
CA LEU A 386 -2.38 8.73 20.51
C LEU A 386 -1.45 9.33 21.57
N GLN A 387 -1.72 9.07 22.84
CA GLN A 387 -0.84 9.52 23.94
C GLN A 387 0.55 8.91 23.78
N THR A 388 0.63 7.59 23.55
CA THR A 388 1.90 6.89 23.33
C THR A 388 2.58 7.33 22.02
N SER A 389 1.82 7.50 20.93
CA SER A 389 2.35 8.01 19.64
C SER A 389 3.01 9.38 19.80
N LYS A 390 2.37 10.29 20.52
CA LYS A 390 2.91 11.64 20.77
C LYS A 390 4.21 11.58 21.61
N GLN A 391 4.28 10.67 22.59
CA GLN A 391 5.48 10.45 23.37
C GLN A 391 6.63 9.87 22.53
N LEU A 392 6.35 8.90 21.68
CA LEU A 392 7.35 8.23 20.84
C LEU A 392 7.82 9.13 19.69
N TRP A 393 6.91 9.72 18.95
CA TRP A 393 7.21 10.37 17.67
C TRP A 393 7.35 11.89 17.76
N GLY A 394 6.84 12.51 18.82
CA GLY A 394 6.91 13.96 19.03
C GLY A 394 5.96 14.80 18.19
N GLY A 395 5.10 14.18 17.44
CA GLY A 395 4.12 14.81 16.57
C GLY A 395 2.86 13.97 16.39
N GLU A 396 1.95 14.49 15.58
CA GLU A 396 0.75 13.76 15.18
C GLU A 396 1.09 12.65 14.17
N VAL A 397 0.29 11.59 14.18
CA VAL A 397 0.42 10.44 13.27
C VAL A 397 -0.81 10.39 12.34
N SER A 398 -0.61 9.81 11.15
CA SER A 398 -1.68 9.66 10.16
C SER A 398 -2.45 8.34 10.34
N TRP A 399 -3.49 8.18 9.52
CA TRP A 399 -4.25 6.93 9.42
C TRP A 399 -3.36 5.72 9.05
N ARG A 400 -2.28 5.93 8.27
CA ARG A 400 -1.35 4.88 7.89
C ARG A 400 -0.64 4.29 9.10
N THR A 401 -0.20 5.13 10.03
CA THR A 401 0.41 4.70 11.30
C THR A 401 -0.61 3.97 12.18
N ALA A 402 -1.85 4.49 12.28
CA ALA A 402 -2.89 3.86 13.08
C ALA A 402 -3.27 2.46 12.57
N LEU A 403 -3.43 2.30 11.25
CA LEU A 403 -3.81 1.00 10.68
C LEU A 403 -2.64 0.00 10.61
N ALA A 404 -1.39 0.47 10.54
CA ALA A 404 -0.22 -0.38 10.69
C ALA A 404 -0.05 -0.88 12.14
N TYR A 405 -0.37 -0.03 13.13
CA TYR A 405 -0.48 -0.46 14.53
C TYR A 405 -1.59 -1.51 14.70
N ASP A 406 -2.75 -1.31 14.06
CA ASP A 406 -3.85 -2.28 14.07
C ASP A 406 -3.43 -3.62 13.47
N ALA A 407 -2.68 -3.63 12.36
CA ALA A 407 -2.18 -4.84 11.73
C ALA A 407 -1.20 -5.60 12.66
N ALA A 408 -0.29 -4.88 13.31
CA ALA A 408 0.61 -5.46 14.32
C ALA A 408 -0.17 -6.01 15.52
N THR A 409 -1.18 -5.29 15.99
CA THR A 409 -2.05 -5.72 17.10
C THR A 409 -2.84 -6.98 16.73
N ALA A 410 -3.33 -7.09 15.48
CA ALA A 410 -3.99 -8.30 15.01
C ALA A 410 -3.03 -9.50 15.02
N PHE A 411 -1.78 -9.34 14.59
CA PHE A 411 -0.76 -10.39 14.71
C PHE A 411 -0.45 -10.74 16.16
N ILE A 412 -0.33 -9.76 17.06
CA ILE A 412 -0.07 -10.01 18.49
C ILE A 412 -1.19 -10.89 19.08
N VAL A 413 -2.45 -10.60 18.78
CA VAL A 413 -3.58 -11.42 19.26
C VAL A 413 -3.59 -12.80 18.60
N GLY A 414 -3.35 -12.88 17.29
CA GLY A 414 -3.26 -14.16 16.56
C GLY A 414 -2.14 -15.07 17.08
N LEU A 415 -0.94 -14.52 17.30
CA LEU A 415 0.20 -15.21 17.90
C LEU A 415 -0.10 -15.69 19.31
N GLY A 416 -0.83 -14.90 20.10
CA GLY A 416 -1.26 -15.29 21.44
C GLY A 416 -2.22 -16.46 21.47
N ARG A 417 -3.03 -16.66 20.42
CA ARG A 417 -3.93 -17.82 20.28
C ARG A 417 -3.17 -19.06 19.78
N ASN A 418 -2.41 -18.93 18.69
CA ASN A 418 -1.62 -20.05 18.14
C ASN A 418 -0.44 -19.50 17.33
N PRO A 419 0.82 -19.60 17.80
CA PRO A 419 1.99 -18.98 17.19
C PRO A 419 2.57 -19.81 16.03
N THR A 420 1.73 -20.23 15.11
CA THR A 420 2.11 -20.88 13.84
C THR A 420 1.46 -20.15 12.67
N ARG A 421 2.01 -20.23 11.46
CA ARG A 421 1.43 -19.58 10.27
C ARG A 421 -0.05 -19.97 10.08
N THR A 422 -0.35 -21.26 10.11
CA THR A 422 -1.73 -21.76 10.00
C THR A 422 -2.58 -21.34 11.19
N GLY A 423 -2.01 -21.37 12.41
CA GLY A 423 -2.73 -20.96 13.63
C GLY A 423 -3.11 -19.49 13.63
N ILE A 424 -2.24 -18.61 13.13
CA ILE A 424 -2.54 -17.18 12.95
C ILE A 424 -3.67 -17.01 11.94
N GLN A 425 -3.61 -17.67 10.78
CA GLN A 425 -4.66 -17.63 9.78
C GLN A 425 -6.01 -18.05 10.36
N GLN A 426 -6.05 -19.19 11.07
CA GLN A 426 -7.26 -19.67 11.73
C GLN A 426 -7.79 -18.68 12.78
N ALA A 427 -6.90 -18.12 13.59
CA ALA A 427 -7.26 -17.13 14.60
C ALA A 427 -7.90 -15.88 13.99
N LEU A 428 -7.28 -15.31 12.92
CA LEU A 428 -7.79 -14.10 12.27
C LEU A 428 -9.12 -14.33 11.53
N SER A 429 -9.35 -15.54 11.02
CA SER A 429 -10.57 -15.92 10.31
C SER A 429 -11.70 -16.36 11.24
N ALA A 430 -11.43 -16.52 12.53
CA ALA A 430 -12.42 -16.98 13.49
C ALA A 430 -13.51 -15.91 13.73
N SER A 431 -14.76 -16.33 13.83
CA SER A 431 -15.92 -15.43 14.04
C SER A 431 -15.84 -14.65 15.36
N ASP A 432 -15.15 -15.21 16.37
CA ASP A 432 -14.91 -14.60 17.68
C ASP A 432 -13.61 -13.78 17.71
N PHE A 433 -12.90 -13.61 16.57
CA PHE A 433 -11.70 -12.79 16.55
C PHE A 433 -12.03 -11.34 16.87
N LEU A 434 -11.35 -10.82 17.86
CA LEU A 434 -11.43 -9.42 18.26
C LEU A 434 -10.08 -8.97 18.79
N ALA A 435 -9.54 -7.90 18.22
CA ALA A 435 -8.43 -7.14 18.78
C ALA A 435 -8.86 -5.68 18.96
N THR A 436 -8.23 -4.95 19.87
CA THR A 436 -8.49 -3.52 20.10
C THR A 436 -7.29 -2.73 19.60
N GLY A 437 -7.48 -1.99 18.53
CA GLY A 437 -6.44 -1.21 17.89
C GLY A 437 -6.61 0.29 18.04
N ALA A 438 -5.75 1.04 17.35
CA ALA A 438 -5.79 2.51 17.27
C ALA A 438 -7.09 3.03 16.66
N SER A 439 -7.61 2.33 15.66
CA SER A 439 -8.83 2.71 14.98
C SER A 439 -10.09 2.04 15.59
N GLY A 440 -9.98 1.44 16.77
CA GLY A 440 -11.06 0.75 17.48
C GLY A 440 -11.06 -0.77 17.27
N PRO A 441 -12.21 -1.47 17.39
CA PRO A 441 -12.28 -2.91 17.28
C PRO A 441 -11.81 -3.42 15.91
N ILE A 442 -10.97 -4.47 15.91
CA ILE A 442 -10.46 -5.13 14.71
C ILE A 442 -11.16 -6.46 14.55
N ARG A 443 -11.92 -6.60 13.46
CA ARG A 443 -12.58 -7.83 13.03
C ARG A 443 -12.44 -7.94 11.53
N PHE A 444 -12.27 -9.16 11.03
CA PHE A 444 -12.17 -9.41 9.60
C PHE A 444 -13.44 -10.10 9.09
N LEU A 445 -13.84 -9.76 7.88
CA LEU A 445 -14.85 -10.48 7.11
C LEU A 445 -14.23 -11.78 6.54
N PRO A 446 -15.05 -12.75 6.12
CA PRO A 446 -14.54 -13.94 5.41
C PRO A 446 -13.69 -13.62 4.17
N SER A 447 -13.86 -12.44 3.58
CA SER A 447 -13.04 -11.93 2.47
C SER A 447 -11.65 -11.43 2.89
N GLY A 448 -11.29 -11.45 4.18
CA GLY A 448 -10.08 -10.83 4.73
C GLY A 448 -10.18 -9.31 4.91
N ASP A 449 -11.29 -8.70 4.52
CA ASP A 449 -11.50 -7.26 4.62
C ASP A 449 -11.89 -6.83 6.03
N ARG A 450 -11.54 -5.61 6.38
CA ARG A 450 -12.10 -4.96 7.55
C ARG A 450 -13.45 -4.32 7.23
N ASN A 451 -14.49 -4.71 7.96
CA ASN A 451 -15.81 -4.07 7.86
C ASN A 451 -15.83 -2.81 8.73
N ARG A 452 -15.40 -1.69 8.17
CA ARG A 452 -15.40 -0.40 8.85
C ARG A 452 -15.73 0.72 7.86
N ALA A 453 -16.57 1.66 8.28
CA ALA A 453 -16.82 2.88 7.53
C ALA A 453 -15.56 3.78 7.53
N VAL A 454 -15.38 4.52 6.45
CA VAL A 454 -14.40 5.60 6.34
C VAL A 454 -14.93 6.86 7.02
N GLN A 455 -14.03 7.80 7.29
CA GLN A 455 -14.36 9.15 7.75
C GLN A 455 -14.18 10.12 6.58
N LEU A 456 -15.11 11.06 6.44
CA LEU A 456 -14.88 12.21 5.58
C LEU A 456 -14.19 13.31 6.36
N VAL A 457 -13.14 13.86 5.78
CA VAL A 457 -12.43 15.01 6.30
C VAL A 457 -12.44 16.14 5.25
N ILE A 458 -12.38 17.37 5.72
CA ILE A 458 -12.34 18.56 4.89
C ILE A 458 -11.10 19.38 5.22
N ILE A 459 -10.48 19.99 4.21
CA ILE A 459 -9.35 20.89 4.43
C ILE A 459 -9.88 22.26 4.84
N LYS A 460 -9.41 22.78 5.98
CA LYS A 460 -9.74 24.10 6.52
C LYS A 460 -8.47 24.89 6.87
N PRO A 461 -8.53 26.24 6.87
CA PRO A 461 -7.52 27.02 7.56
C PRO A 461 -7.44 26.61 9.03
N GLY A 462 -6.23 26.46 9.57
CA GLY A 462 -6.00 26.03 10.94
C GLY A 462 -4.54 26.09 11.32
N ASN A 463 -4.23 25.88 12.58
CA ASN A 463 -2.89 26.03 13.16
C ASN A 463 -2.34 24.73 13.78
N ARG A 464 -3.04 23.60 13.65
CA ARG A 464 -2.58 22.31 14.14
C ARG A 464 -1.38 21.78 13.35
N THR A 465 -1.25 22.20 12.10
CA THR A 465 -0.06 21.94 11.27
C THR A 465 0.73 23.25 11.05
N SER A 466 2.00 23.14 10.65
CA SER A 466 2.84 24.30 10.29
C SER A 466 2.48 24.92 8.92
N TYR A 467 1.52 24.34 8.19
CA TYR A 467 1.17 24.77 6.83
C TYR A 467 0.04 25.79 6.77
N GLY A 468 -0.58 26.16 7.92
CA GLY A 468 -1.73 27.06 7.99
C GLY A 468 -3.05 26.45 7.55
N TYR A 469 -3.06 25.17 7.22
CA TYR A 469 -4.22 24.36 6.83
C TYR A 469 -4.18 23.02 7.53
N GLU A 470 -5.36 22.43 7.75
CA GLU A 470 -5.49 21.15 8.43
C GLU A 470 -6.68 20.36 7.91
N PHE A 471 -6.63 19.04 8.09
CA PHE A 471 -7.77 18.18 7.87
C PHE A 471 -8.66 18.16 9.11
N VAL A 472 -9.97 18.32 8.92
CA VAL A 472 -10.97 18.33 9.99
C VAL A 472 -12.06 17.32 9.67
N PRO A 473 -12.44 16.41 10.59
CA PRO A 473 -13.56 15.50 10.36
C PRO A 473 -14.88 16.25 10.10
N ILE A 474 -15.64 15.71 9.14
CA ILE A 474 -17.02 16.20 8.89
C ILE A 474 -17.95 15.40 9.81
N SER A 475 -18.68 16.11 10.68
CA SER A 475 -19.66 15.53 11.60
C SER A 475 -21.04 15.43 10.95
N GLY A 476 -21.81 14.40 11.31
CA GLY A 476 -23.23 14.32 10.92
C GLY A 476 -23.51 13.86 9.48
N LEU A 477 -22.76 12.87 9.02
CA LEU A 477 -23.02 12.18 7.74
C LEU A 477 -23.78 10.88 7.98
#